data_d0a1ee9465d2757155dbd0d76dfbb6a3
#
_entry.id   d0a1ee9465d2757155dbd0d76dfbb6a3
#
_cell.length_a   1.000
_cell.length_b   1.000
_cell.length_c   1.000
_cell.angle_alpha   90.00
_cell.angle_beta   90.00
_cell.angle_gamma   90.00
#
_symmetry.space_group_name_H-M   'P 1'
#
loop_
_entity.id
_entity.type
_entity.pdbx_description
1 polymer ?
#
loop_
_entity_poly.entity_id
_entity_poly.type
_entity_poly.pdbx_seq_one_letter_code
_entity_poly.pdbx_strand_id
1 'polypeptide(L)'
;MKSITVIIPVYNEVESLKELHKELTAVLSGNDNYELLFIDDGSSDGSINTLNELSNSDYHTKVIQFYRNYGKAAALAEGFKVSSRDYVVTMDADLQNPPEEIHKIVASFEEGHDVI
;
A
#
# COMPACT_ATOMS: atom_id res chain seq x y z
N MET A 1 -6.07 -19.12 4.69
CA MET A 1 -6.09 -17.96 3.79
C MET A 1 -4.74 -17.27 3.82
N LYS A 2 -4.21 -16.91 2.65
CA LYS A 2 -2.88 -16.32 2.57
C LYS A 2 -2.91 -14.85 2.98
N SER A 3 -1.89 -14.41 3.68
CA SER A 3 -1.80 -13.03 4.12
C SER A 3 -0.96 -12.19 3.16
N ILE A 4 -1.38 -10.95 2.94
CA ILE A 4 -0.80 -10.07 1.93
C ILE A 4 -0.48 -8.70 2.55
N THR A 5 0.72 -8.20 2.30
CA THR A 5 1.06 -6.80 2.57
C THR A 5 1.23 -6.09 1.23
N VAL A 6 0.54 -4.98 1.05
CA VAL A 6 0.74 -4.12 -0.11
C VAL A 6 1.56 -2.92 0.36
N ILE A 7 2.76 -2.77 -0.20
CA ILE A 7 3.68 -1.67 0.15
C ILE A 7 3.52 -0.56 -0.88
N ILE A 8 3.17 0.63 -0.41
CA ILE A 8 2.88 1.77 -1.28
C ILE A 8 3.77 2.94 -0.87
N PRO A 9 4.88 3.17 -1.58
CA PRO A 9 5.67 4.37 -1.35
C PRO A 9 4.89 5.60 -1.79
N VAL A 10 4.95 6.67 -0.98
CA VAL A 10 4.20 7.90 -1.25
C VAL A 10 5.16 9.08 -1.20
N TYR A 11 5.16 9.89 -2.25
CA TYR A 11 5.85 11.17 -2.25
C TYR A 11 5.03 12.18 -3.03
N ASN A 12 4.42 13.12 -2.29
CA ASN A 12 3.60 14.19 -2.87
C ASN A 12 2.48 13.66 -3.78
N GLU A 13 1.69 12.71 -3.26
CA GLU A 13 0.59 12.08 -4.00
C GLU A 13 -0.76 12.30 -3.31
N VAL A 14 -0.93 13.44 -2.63
CA VAL A 14 -2.12 13.68 -1.81
C VAL A 14 -3.43 13.54 -2.60
N GLU A 15 -3.42 13.91 -3.88
CA GLU A 15 -4.63 13.89 -4.71
C GLU A 15 -5.14 12.49 -5.02
N SER A 16 -4.25 11.48 -5.04
CA SER A 16 -4.63 10.13 -5.43
C SER A 16 -4.81 9.17 -4.25
N LEU A 17 -4.44 9.56 -3.03
CA LEU A 17 -4.42 8.61 -1.91
C LEU A 17 -5.79 8.07 -1.53
N LYS A 18 -6.81 8.90 -1.44
CA LYS A 18 -8.14 8.43 -1.04
C LYS A 18 -8.75 7.49 -2.07
N GLU A 19 -8.57 7.81 -3.35
CA GLU A 19 -9.06 6.96 -4.43
C GLU A 19 -8.32 5.62 -4.45
N LEU A 20 -7.00 5.64 -4.32
CA LEU A 20 -6.20 4.43 -4.28
C LEU A 20 -6.60 3.55 -3.10
N HIS A 21 -6.76 4.14 -1.92
CA HIS A 21 -7.18 3.40 -0.73
C HIS A 21 -8.54 2.75 -0.96
N LYS A 22 -9.47 3.49 -1.53
CA LYS A 22 -10.80 2.97 -1.83
C LYS A 22 -10.75 1.77 -2.78
N GLU A 23 -9.95 1.87 -3.84
CA GLU A 23 -9.81 0.79 -4.80
C GLU A 23 -9.17 -0.45 -4.18
N LEU A 24 -8.12 -0.25 -3.38
CA LEU A 24 -7.43 -1.36 -2.73
C LEU A 24 -8.33 -2.06 -1.71
N THR A 25 -9.05 -1.32 -0.89
CA THR A 25 -9.94 -1.93 0.10
C THR A 25 -11.08 -2.68 -0.57
N ALA A 26 -11.59 -2.18 -1.69
CA ALA A 26 -12.64 -2.87 -2.45
C ALA A 26 -12.16 -4.21 -2.98
N VAL A 27 -10.93 -4.24 -3.54
CA VAL A 27 -10.37 -5.47 -4.10
C VAL A 27 -10.04 -6.49 -3.00
N LEU A 28 -9.58 -6.03 -1.84
CA LEU A 28 -9.11 -6.90 -0.77
C LEU A 28 -10.15 -7.21 0.29
N SER A 29 -11.35 -6.66 0.16
CA SER A 29 -12.39 -6.75 1.20
C SER A 29 -12.83 -8.17 1.54
N GLY A 30 -12.63 -9.13 0.63
CA GLY A 30 -12.94 -10.54 0.89
C GLY A 30 -11.86 -11.29 1.65
N ASN A 31 -10.75 -10.65 1.98
CA ASN A 31 -9.62 -11.27 2.65
C ASN A 31 -9.29 -10.48 3.92
N ASP A 32 -9.53 -11.09 5.09
CA ASP A 32 -9.25 -10.41 6.37
C ASP A 32 -7.77 -10.34 6.71
N ASN A 33 -6.93 -11.07 5.98
CA ASN A 33 -5.49 -11.13 6.24
C ASN A 33 -4.69 -10.26 5.28
N TYR A 34 -5.05 -8.98 5.19
CA TYR A 34 -4.27 -8.06 4.38
C TYR A 34 -3.87 -6.83 5.19
N GLU A 35 -2.83 -6.18 4.71
CA GLU A 35 -2.32 -4.95 5.32
C GLU A 35 -1.89 -4.02 4.19
N LEU A 36 -2.32 -2.77 4.26
CA LEU A 36 -1.87 -1.72 3.37
C LEU A 36 -0.81 -0.92 4.13
N LEU A 37 0.40 -0.91 3.61
CA LEU A 37 1.52 -0.24 4.27
C LEU A 37 1.96 0.94 3.40
N PHE A 38 1.54 2.13 3.79
CA PHE A 38 1.92 3.37 3.11
C PHE A 38 3.19 3.90 3.76
N ILE A 39 4.19 4.22 2.94
CA ILE A 39 5.43 4.79 3.44
C ILE A 39 5.57 6.18 2.85
N ASP A 40 5.36 7.18 3.69
CA ASP A 40 5.47 8.57 3.27
C ASP A 40 6.93 8.98 3.27
N ASP A 41 7.46 9.18 2.07
CA ASP A 41 8.88 9.48 1.84
C ASP A 41 9.14 10.99 1.89
N GLY A 42 8.73 11.62 3.00
CA GLY A 42 9.00 13.02 3.25
C GLY A 42 8.16 13.98 2.42
N SER A 43 6.88 13.67 2.18
CA SER A 43 6.00 14.54 1.41
C SER A 43 5.79 15.90 2.07
N SER A 44 5.59 16.92 1.25
CA SER A 44 5.35 18.28 1.69
C SER A 44 3.97 18.83 1.30
N ASP A 45 3.12 18.00 0.70
CA ASP A 45 1.82 18.41 0.14
C ASP A 45 0.61 18.05 1.00
N GLY A 46 0.82 17.61 2.23
CA GLY A 46 -0.28 17.17 3.09
C GLY A 46 -0.60 15.69 2.97
N SER A 47 0.18 14.92 2.20
CA SER A 47 -0.03 13.48 2.07
C SER A 47 -0.10 12.78 3.43
N ILE A 48 0.78 13.16 4.37
CA ILE A 48 0.81 12.50 5.68
C ILE A 48 -0.50 12.69 6.46
N ASN A 49 -1.12 13.85 6.35
CA ASN A 49 -2.38 14.09 7.02
C ASN A 49 -3.49 13.19 6.49
N THR A 50 -3.54 13.03 5.16
CA THR A 50 -4.49 12.12 4.52
C THR A 50 -4.23 10.67 4.92
N LEU A 51 -2.97 10.25 4.93
CA LEU A 51 -2.60 8.89 5.33
C LEU A 51 -3.00 8.61 6.79
N ASN A 52 -2.79 9.57 7.68
CA ASN A 52 -3.17 9.40 9.08
C ASN A 52 -4.69 9.27 9.22
N GLU A 53 -5.47 10.02 8.45
CA GLU A 53 -6.92 9.88 8.44
C GLU A 53 -7.34 8.47 7.98
N LEU A 54 -6.72 7.98 6.92
CA LEU A 54 -7.02 6.64 6.39
C LEU A 54 -6.65 5.56 7.40
N SER A 55 -5.51 5.70 8.06
CA SER A 55 -5.07 4.75 9.08
C SER A 55 -6.01 4.74 10.29
N ASN A 56 -6.52 5.89 10.68
CA ASN A 56 -7.43 6.00 11.82
C ASN A 56 -8.79 5.36 11.53
N SER A 57 -9.22 5.36 10.28
CA SER A 57 -10.53 4.81 9.89
C SER A 57 -10.48 3.35 9.44
N ASP A 58 -9.29 2.79 9.24
CA ASP A 58 -9.14 1.45 8.68
C ASP A 58 -7.97 0.74 9.36
N TYR A 59 -8.27 -0.26 10.20
CA TYR A 59 -7.23 -0.96 10.95
C TYR A 59 -6.29 -1.78 10.06
N HIS A 60 -6.65 -2.04 8.82
CA HIS A 60 -5.76 -2.70 7.85
C HIS A 60 -4.68 -1.76 7.32
N THR A 61 -4.85 -0.45 7.49
CA THR A 61 -3.95 0.55 6.94
C THR A 61 -2.93 0.99 7.98
N LYS A 62 -1.66 0.87 7.63
CA LYS A 62 -0.52 1.30 8.46
C LYS A 62 0.27 2.36 7.71
N VAL A 63 0.87 3.27 8.45
CA VAL A 63 1.63 4.39 7.88
C VAL A 63 2.99 4.48 8.55
N ILE A 64 4.03 4.58 7.74
CA ILE A 64 5.38 4.92 8.21
C ILE A 64 5.72 6.25 7.59
N GLN A 65 6.17 7.20 8.40
CA GLN A 65 6.54 8.53 7.94
C GLN A 65 8.06 8.72 8.03
N PHE A 66 8.69 9.00 6.90
CA PHE A 66 10.06 9.48 6.90
C PHE A 66 10.02 11.00 7.11
N TYR A 67 10.94 11.54 7.87
CA TYR A 67 10.90 12.97 8.11
C TYR A 67 11.54 13.78 6.98
N ARG A 68 12.15 13.14 6.00
CA ARG A 68 12.61 13.78 4.77
C ARG A 68 12.61 12.75 3.64
N ASN A 69 12.83 13.22 2.41
CA ASN A 69 12.86 12.33 1.25
C ASN A 69 14.17 11.54 1.21
N TYR A 70 14.07 10.22 1.23
CA TYR A 70 15.21 9.30 1.12
C TYR A 70 15.22 8.52 -0.19
N GLY A 71 14.12 8.60 -0.95
CA GLY A 71 13.98 7.91 -2.22
C GLY A 71 13.10 6.67 -2.15
N LYS A 72 12.58 6.27 -3.31
CA LYS A 72 11.67 5.13 -3.43
C LYS A 72 12.31 3.83 -2.96
N ALA A 73 13.58 3.61 -3.28
CA ALA A 73 14.27 2.39 -2.86
C ALA A 73 14.33 2.27 -1.34
N ALA A 74 14.58 3.38 -0.63
CA ALA A 74 14.60 3.39 0.82
C ALA A 74 13.21 3.08 1.40
N ALA A 75 12.17 3.63 0.80
CA ALA A 75 10.79 3.38 1.21
C ALA A 75 10.43 1.90 1.05
N LEU A 76 10.76 1.32 -0.09
CA LEU A 76 10.50 -0.10 -0.34
C LEU A 76 11.29 -0.99 0.62
N ALA A 77 12.55 -0.65 0.88
CA ALA A 77 13.38 -1.42 1.80
C ALA A 77 12.77 -1.43 3.22
N GLU A 78 12.28 -0.27 3.68
CA GLU A 78 11.63 -0.19 4.99
C GLU A 78 10.35 -1.01 5.01
N GLY A 79 9.57 -0.97 3.94
CA GLY A 79 8.36 -1.76 3.82
C GLY A 79 8.62 -3.25 3.91
N PHE A 80 9.62 -3.74 3.20
CA PHE A 80 10.01 -5.15 3.26
C PHE A 80 10.48 -5.54 4.65
N LYS A 81 11.23 -4.66 5.31
CA LYS A 81 11.76 -4.92 6.64
C LYS A 81 10.66 -5.12 7.67
N VAL A 82 9.60 -4.32 7.62
CA VAL A 82 8.53 -4.38 8.63
C VAL A 82 7.39 -5.31 8.23
N SER A 83 7.37 -5.81 7.00
CA SER A 83 6.33 -6.71 6.54
C SER A 83 6.46 -8.06 7.21
N SER A 84 5.34 -8.59 7.69
CA SER A 84 5.29 -9.90 8.35
C SER A 84 4.29 -10.86 7.68
N ARG A 85 3.76 -10.49 6.53
CA ARG A 85 2.77 -11.29 5.83
C ARG A 85 3.43 -12.30 4.90
N ASP A 86 2.65 -13.29 4.45
CA ASP A 86 3.15 -14.36 3.57
C ASP A 86 3.55 -13.84 2.20
N TYR A 87 2.82 -12.86 1.69
CA TYR A 87 3.06 -12.28 0.38
C TYR A 87 3.21 -10.78 0.49
N VAL A 88 4.09 -10.23 -0.33
CA VAL A 88 4.33 -8.80 -0.38
C VAL A 88 4.17 -8.32 -1.81
N VAL A 89 3.34 -7.31 -2.01
CA VAL A 89 3.13 -6.67 -3.30
C VAL A 89 3.52 -5.22 -3.16
N THR A 90 4.20 -4.67 -4.16
CA THR A 90 4.50 -3.25 -4.20
C THR A 90 3.69 -2.58 -5.29
N MET A 91 3.26 -1.34 -5.08
CA MET A 91 2.61 -0.57 -6.11
C MET A 91 2.83 0.92 -5.90
N ASP A 92 2.69 1.67 -6.99
CA ASP A 92 2.86 3.12 -6.96
C ASP A 92 1.56 3.80 -6.53
N ALA A 93 1.69 4.98 -5.90
CA ALA A 93 0.56 5.71 -5.35
C ALA A 93 -0.13 6.63 -6.36
N ASP A 94 0.32 6.68 -7.60
CA ASP A 94 -0.12 7.67 -8.59
C ASP A 94 -1.29 7.22 -9.46
N LEU A 95 -1.91 6.10 -9.13
CA LEU A 95 -3.06 5.54 -9.86
C LEU A 95 -2.76 5.19 -11.33
N GLN A 96 -1.49 4.96 -11.67
CA GLN A 96 -1.14 4.53 -13.02
C GLN A 96 -1.48 3.05 -13.27
N ASN A 97 -1.64 2.27 -12.22
CA ASN A 97 -2.02 0.87 -12.33
C ASN A 97 -3.55 0.75 -12.41
N PRO A 98 -4.09 0.19 -13.50
CA PRO A 98 -5.54 -0.01 -13.60
C PRO A 98 -6.07 -0.95 -12.53
N PRO A 99 -7.32 -0.80 -12.11
CA PRO A 99 -7.92 -1.73 -11.14
C PRO A 99 -7.87 -3.18 -11.56
N GLU A 100 -7.90 -3.47 -12.86
CA GLU A 100 -7.79 -4.83 -13.36
C GLU A 100 -6.47 -5.50 -13.00
N GLU A 101 -5.38 -4.72 -12.95
CA GLU A 101 -4.09 -5.26 -12.55
C GLU A 101 -4.08 -5.66 -11.08
N ILE A 102 -4.74 -4.88 -10.23
CA ILE A 102 -4.87 -5.21 -8.82
C ILE A 102 -5.64 -6.52 -8.67
N HIS A 103 -6.75 -6.67 -9.39
CA HIS A 103 -7.54 -7.90 -9.39
C HIS A 103 -6.72 -9.11 -9.82
N LYS A 104 -5.90 -8.95 -10.87
CA LYS A 104 -5.06 -10.03 -11.37
C LYS A 104 -4.03 -10.46 -10.34
N ILE A 105 -3.42 -9.50 -9.65
CA ILE A 105 -2.43 -9.81 -8.61
C ILE A 105 -3.09 -10.59 -7.48
N VAL A 106 -4.24 -10.13 -7.00
CA VAL A 106 -4.95 -10.81 -5.90
C VAL A 106 -5.39 -12.20 -6.34
N ALA A 107 -5.91 -12.35 -7.55
CA ALA A 107 -6.32 -13.65 -8.07
C ALA A 107 -5.14 -14.61 -8.15
N SER A 108 -3.95 -14.13 -8.55
CA SER A 108 -2.76 -14.96 -8.60
C SER A 108 -2.38 -15.50 -7.23
N PHE A 109 -2.50 -14.68 -6.18
CA PHE A 109 -2.23 -15.13 -4.82
C PHE A 109 -3.25 -16.17 -4.36
N GLU A 110 -4.52 -15.97 -4.69
CA GLU A 110 -5.57 -16.94 -4.31
C GLU A 110 -5.38 -18.26 -5.02
N GLU A 111 -4.81 -18.28 -6.21
CA GLU A 111 -4.50 -19.50 -6.95
C GLU A 111 -3.18 -20.13 -6.51
N GLY A 112 -2.45 -19.52 -5.60
CA GLY A 112 -1.21 -20.07 -5.07
C GLY A 112 0.04 -19.75 -5.88
N HIS A 113 -0.03 -18.80 -6.78
CA HIS A 113 1.14 -18.37 -7.57
C HIS A 113 1.98 -17.36 -6.79
N ASP A 114 3.30 -17.49 -6.89
CA ASP A 114 4.26 -16.58 -6.27
C ASP A 114 4.59 -15.43 -7.21
N VAL A 115 3.58 -14.73 -7.68
CA VAL A 115 3.78 -13.61 -8.59
C VAL A 115 3.78 -12.31 -7.80
N ILE A 116 4.77 -11.50 -8.04
CA ILE A 116 4.90 -10.23 -7.34
C ILE A 116 5.02 -9.09 -8.35
#